data_2d0fe61974ad44f19d1bcb91d835ce69
#
_entry.id   2d0fe61974ad44f19d1bcb91d835ce69
#
_cell.length_a   1.000
_cell.length_b   1.000
_cell.length_c   1.000
_cell.angle_alpha   90.00
_cell.angle_beta   90.00
_cell.angle_gamma   90.00
#
_symmetry.space_group_name_H-M   'P 1'
#
loop_
_entity.id
_entity.type
_entity.pdbx_description
1 polymer ?
#
loop_
_entity_poly.entity_id
_entity_poly.type
_entity_poly.pdbx_seq_one_letter_code
_entity_poly.pdbx_strand_id
1 'polypeptide(L)'
;MIALRPRLGLGIGRRRVSAVLVDGRTVTWAASRARSDGEPLADCLRGLLAACPRSRLRPPLVVAAVGPAAAQLKLVADLPPIAEPSAIAAVVREQASRFFLKDGVPLLFSGARAASPTSAWVAAFEEPVVRDVVEACRDRGLRLHLVTPTAVALQFATPAQAVVWHDGDVELAITYADGAPASVRLSPSNEGAQPLPEVAALFGPIAVRAADLLDAAGATRVSRREAIALRGQAVRLTTDPSRRRVAVSGAISVTAIVLALLAPLVASMRVKRSARAHDAAVHSLVRRADGDARALANATEALATLASFTQSRRSFTLLLAQLTRALPEGSALLALQIDSAGTGSIAALGPHAAAVVDAVERVPGLASPEIVGPVTRETAAGKQLDRVTVRFHLVLEGAR
;
A
#
# COMPACT_ATOMS: atom_id res chain seq x y z
N MET A 1 -24.64 7.60 30.65
CA MET A 1 -24.50 7.71 29.18
C MET A 1 -23.47 8.79 28.87
N ILE A 2 -22.32 8.41 28.34
CA ILE A 2 -21.32 9.38 27.87
C ILE A 2 -21.91 10.03 26.60
N ALA A 3 -22.31 11.29 26.71
CA ALA A 3 -22.86 12.02 25.57
C ALA A 3 -21.80 12.12 24.47
N LEU A 4 -22.04 11.48 23.33
CA LEU A 4 -21.18 11.52 22.17
C LEU A 4 -21.02 12.98 21.72
N ARG A 5 -19.80 13.35 21.37
CA ARG A 5 -19.49 14.69 20.88
C ARG A 5 -20.15 14.92 19.51
N PRO A 6 -20.82 16.04 19.25
CA PRO A 6 -21.41 16.34 17.94
C PRO A 6 -20.37 16.24 16.83
N ARG A 7 -20.79 15.86 15.64
CA ARG A 7 -19.95 15.73 14.44
C ARG A 7 -20.48 16.63 13.34
N LEU A 8 -19.60 17.40 12.73
CA LEU A 8 -19.88 18.22 11.56
C LEU A 8 -19.15 17.63 10.36
N GLY A 9 -19.89 17.11 9.40
CA GLY A 9 -19.37 16.70 8.10
C GLY A 9 -19.45 17.88 7.13
N LEU A 10 -18.39 18.07 6.37
CA LEU A 10 -18.33 19.02 5.26
C LEU A 10 -18.14 18.25 3.97
N GLY A 11 -18.90 18.57 2.93
CA GLY A 11 -18.71 18.09 1.57
C GLY A 11 -18.14 19.22 0.72
N ILE A 12 -17.03 18.97 0.04
CA ILE A 12 -16.31 19.95 -0.76
C ILE A 12 -16.32 19.48 -2.21
N GLY A 13 -17.29 19.90 -2.98
CA GLY A 13 -17.38 19.68 -4.41
C GLY A 13 -16.84 20.86 -5.22
N ARG A 14 -16.77 20.65 -6.54
CA ARG A 14 -16.33 21.70 -7.48
C ARG A 14 -17.30 22.87 -7.53
N ARG A 15 -18.59 22.56 -7.66
CA ARG A 15 -19.67 23.57 -7.82
C ARG A 15 -20.53 23.77 -6.58
N ARG A 16 -20.27 23.01 -5.51
CA ARG A 16 -21.10 23.03 -4.30
C ARG A 16 -20.28 22.68 -3.08
N VAL A 17 -20.66 23.31 -1.98
CA VAL A 17 -20.23 22.90 -0.64
C VAL A 17 -21.45 22.51 0.17
N SER A 18 -21.32 21.49 0.99
CA SER A 18 -22.39 20.95 1.84
C SER A 18 -21.91 20.81 3.28
N ALA A 19 -22.82 20.83 4.24
CA ALA A 19 -22.51 20.62 5.64
C ALA A 19 -23.67 19.92 6.35
N VAL A 20 -23.35 18.97 7.21
CA VAL A 20 -24.31 18.22 8.04
C VAL A 20 -23.78 18.14 9.47
N LEU A 21 -24.60 18.60 10.42
CA LEU A 21 -24.32 18.51 11.85
C LEU A 21 -25.15 17.37 12.45
N VAL A 22 -24.46 16.43 13.09
CA VAL A 22 -25.09 15.26 13.73
C VAL A 22 -24.76 15.27 15.22
N ASP A 23 -25.78 15.11 16.05
CA ASP A 23 -25.63 14.87 17.48
C ASP A 23 -26.15 13.46 17.82
N GLY A 24 -25.24 12.60 18.25
CA GLY A 24 -25.53 11.19 18.42
C GLY A 24 -25.86 10.50 17.08
N ARG A 25 -27.14 10.25 16.84
CA ARG A 25 -27.68 9.65 15.61
C ARG A 25 -28.60 10.59 14.83
N THR A 26 -28.86 11.79 15.36
CA THR A 26 -29.86 12.72 14.81
C THR A 26 -29.14 13.83 14.04
N VAL A 27 -29.59 14.10 12.82
CA VAL A 27 -29.18 15.28 12.07
C VAL A 27 -29.88 16.48 12.69
N THR A 28 -29.09 17.41 13.23
CA THR A 28 -29.62 18.61 13.90
C THR A 28 -29.59 19.82 12.98
N TRP A 29 -28.74 19.80 11.98
CA TRP A 29 -28.66 20.86 10.98
C TRP A 29 -28.01 20.34 9.72
N ALA A 30 -28.47 20.80 8.57
CA ALA A 30 -27.89 20.54 7.28
C ALA A 30 -28.08 21.72 6.34
N ALA A 31 -27.10 22.01 5.52
CA ALA A 31 -27.18 23.05 4.51
C ALA A 31 -26.26 22.73 3.34
N SER A 32 -26.60 23.21 2.16
CA SER A 32 -25.70 23.24 1.00
C SER A 32 -25.70 24.62 0.36
N ARG A 33 -24.59 24.96 -0.27
CA ARG A 33 -24.41 26.22 -1.00
C ARG A 33 -23.76 25.96 -2.33
N ALA A 34 -24.36 26.47 -3.41
CA ALA A 34 -23.72 26.51 -4.70
C ALA A 34 -22.51 27.45 -4.64
N ARG A 35 -21.44 27.08 -5.28
CA ARG A 35 -20.23 27.86 -5.46
C ARG A 35 -20.26 28.49 -6.84
N SER A 36 -20.21 29.79 -6.91
CA SER A 36 -20.12 30.53 -8.17
C SER A 36 -18.74 30.34 -8.81
N ASP A 37 -18.69 30.43 -10.14
CA ASP A 37 -17.41 30.39 -10.85
C ASP A 37 -16.51 31.54 -10.40
N GLY A 38 -15.29 31.24 -9.97
CA GLY A 38 -14.34 32.21 -9.43
C GLY A 38 -14.51 32.56 -7.95
N GLU A 39 -15.57 32.09 -7.26
CA GLU A 39 -15.71 32.28 -5.82
C GLU A 39 -14.63 31.49 -5.05
N PRO A 40 -13.84 32.15 -4.17
CA PRO A 40 -12.87 31.44 -3.33
C PRO A 40 -13.56 30.41 -2.45
N LEU A 41 -12.99 29.20 -2.35
CA LEU A 41 -13.58 28.14 -1.54
C LEU A 41 -13.74 28.55 -0.07
N ALA A 42 -12.75 29.26 0.47
CA ALA A 42 -12.79 29.74 1.85
C ALA A 42 -13.99 30.66 2.12
N ASP A 43 -14.36 31.53 1.17
CA ASP A 43 -15.50 32.45 1.31
C ASP A 43 -16.83 31.70 1.24
N CYS A 44 -16.94 30.78 0.29
CA CYS A 44 -18.12 29.92 0.17
C CYS A 44 -18.36 29.11 1.46
N LEU A 45 -17.29 28.50 2.02
CA LEU A 45 -17.35 27.76 3.27
C LEU A 45 -17.66 28.67 4.48
N ARG A 46 -17.07 29.87 4.56
CA ARG A 46 -17.40 30.83 5.62
C ARG A 46 -18.89 31.18 5.59
N GLY A 47 -19.44 31.44 4.40
CA GLY A 47 -20.87 31.68 4.22
C GLY A 47 -21.73 30.52 4.66
N LEU A 48 -21.40 29.30 4.27
CA LEU A 48 -22.10 28.09 4.69
C LEU A 48 -22.04 27.91 6.22
N LEU A 49 -20.84 27.96 6.79
CA LEU A 49 -20.60 27.78 8.21
C LEU A 49 -21.19 28.92 9.07
N ALA A 50 -21.45 30.08 8.48
CA ALA A 50 -22.11 31.17 9.19
C ALA A 50 -23.49 30.78 9.69
N ALA A 51 -24.21 29.95 8.95
CA ALA A 51 -25.55 29.46 9.32
C ALA A 51 -25.51 28.25 10.29
N CYS A 52 -24.32 27.65 10.52
CA CYS A 52 -24.21 26.49 11.40
C CYS A 52 -24.46 26.87 12.86
N PRO A 53 -25.34 26.14 13.60
CA PRO A 53 -25.59 26.38 15.01
C PRO A 53 -24.30 26.29 15.85
N ARG A 54 -24.08 27.30 16.71
CA ARG A 54 -22.91 27.32 17.58
C ARG A 54 -23.21 26.61 18.90
N SER A 55 -22.42 25.60 19.20
CA SER A 55 -22.34 25.04 20.55
C SER A 55 -21.07 25.56 21.25
N ARG A 56 -21.24 26.43 22.25
CA ARG A 56 -20.11 26.97 23.05
C ARG A 56 -19.50 25.91 23.95
N LEU A 57 -20.30 24.98 24.46
CA LEU A 57 -19.86 23.98 25.44
C LEU A 57 -19.19 22.74 24.81
N ARG A 58 -19.66 22.36 23.63
CA ARG A 58 -19.17 21.13 22.94
C ARG A 58 -18.99 21.41 21.45
N PRO A 59 -17.86 22.02 21.04
CA PRO A 59 -17.63 22.25 19.62
C PRO A 59 -17.59 20.90 18.88
N PRO A 60 -18.21 20.81 17.70
CA PRO A 60 -18.28 19.56 16.94
C PRO A 60 -16.90 19.11 16.45
N LEU A 61 -16.77 17.78 16.23
CA LEU A 61 -15.66 17.23 15.49
C LEU A 61 -15.92 17.44 14.00
N VAL A 62 -15.05 18.18 13.34
CA VAL A 62 -15.21 18.48 11.91
C VAL A 62 -14.44 17.46 11.06
N VAL A 63 -15.12 16.88 10.08
CA VAL A 63 -14.54 16.01 9.06
C VAL A 63 -14.95 16.55 7.70
N ALA A 64 -13.99 16.72 6.80
CA ALA A 64 -14.25 17.19 5.44
C ALA A 64 -14.07 16.05 4.43
N ALA A 65 -15.06 15.85 3.55
CA ALA A 65 -15.01 15.02 2.37
C ALA A 65 -14.67 15.90 1.17
N VAL A 66 -13.59 15.61 0.47
CA VAL A 66 -13.13 16.40 -0.68
C VAL A 66 -13.45 15.65 -1.95
N GLY A 67 -14.12 16.31 -2.87
CA GLY A 67 -14.54 15.78 -4.16
C GLY A 67 -13.39 15.52 -5.13
N PRO A 68 -13.68 14.80 -6.23
CA PRO A 68 -12.67 14.33 -7.18
C PRO A 68 -11.94 15.46 -7.92
N ALA A 69 -12.50 16.65 -7.97
CA ALA A 69 -11.85 17.82 -8.55
C ALA A 69 -10.59 18.27 -7.78
N ALA A 70 -10.54 18.01 -6.47
CA ALA A 70 -9.44 18.42 -5.60
C ALA A 70 -8.85 17.28 -4.76
N ALA A 71 -9.38 16.06 -4.89
CA ALA A 71 -8.86 14.87 -4.25
C ALA A 71 -8.87 13.68 -5.21
N GLN A 72 -7.70 13.14 -5.50
CA GLN A 72 -7.55 11.94 -6.32
C GLN A 72 -7.38 10.73 -5.41
N LEU A 73 -8.18 9.68 -5.60
CA LEU A 73 -8.04 8.39 -4.92
C LEU A 73 -7.65 7.33 -5.95
N LYS A 74 -6.52 6.68 -5.75
CA LYS A 74 -5.99 5.66 -6.66
C LYS A 74 -5.48 4.44 -5.91
N LEU A 75 -5.66 3.28 -6.53
CA LEU A 75 -4.97 2.06 -6.13
C LEU A 75 -3.57 2.08 -6.76
N VAL A 76 -2.55 2.14 -5.94
CA VAL A 76 -1.14 2.11 -6.35
C VAL A 76 -0.61 0.70 -6.13
N ALA A 77 -0.11 0.07 -7.18
CA ALA A 77 0.53 -1.24 -7.15
C ALA A 77 2.06 -1.11 -7.07
N ASP A 78 2.74 -2.24 -6.89
CA ASP A 78 4.20 -2.36 -6.85
C ASP A 78 4.87 -1.52 -5.76
N LEU A 79 4.17 -1.31 -4.65
CA LEU A 79 4.73 -0.68 -3.48
C LEU A 79 5.52 -1.69 -2.64
N PRO A 80 6.60 -1.25 -1.97
CA PRO A 80 7.26 -2.07 -0.96
C PRO A 80 6.25 -2.57 0.09
N PRO A 81 6.49 -3.71 0.76
CA PRO A 81 5.59 -4.27 1.76
C PRO A 81 5.58 -3.43 3.06
N ILE A 82 5.11 -2.19 2.97
CA ILE A 82 5.01 -1.23 4.06
C ILE A 82 3.63 -1.34 4.69
N ALA A 83 3.55 -1.53 6.00
CA ALA A 83 2.28 -1.64 6.72
C ALA A 83 1.76 -0.29 7.23
N GLU A 84 2.66 0.66 7.49
CA GLU A 84 2.31 1.92 8.14
C GLU A 84 1.79 2.96 7.14
N PRO A 85 0.58 3.54 7.35
CA PRO A 85 -0.01 4.54 6.46
C PRO A 85 0.86 5.77 6.20
N SER A 86 1.60 6.23 7.21
CA SER A 86 2.51 7.38 7.09
C SER A 86 3.69 7.09 6.17
N ALA A 87 4.23 5.88 6.21
CA ALA A 87 5.32 5.45 5.36
C ALA A 87 4.85 5.24 3.91
N ILE A 88 3.65 4.70 3.69
CA ILE A 88 3.03 4.63 2.35
C ILE A 88 2.91 6.05 1.76
N ALA A 89 2.38 7.00 2.53
CA ALA A 89 2.24 8.39 2.08
C ALA A 89 3.59 9.05 1.76
N ALA A 90 4.65 8.73 2.50
CA ALA A 90 6.00 9.24 2.25
C ALA A 90 6.59 8.71 0.94
N VAL A 91 6.53 7.38 0.71
CA VAL A 91 7.02 6.75 -0.53
C VAL A 91 6.28 7.29 -1.75
N VAL A 92 4.95 7.41 -1.67
CA VAL A 92 4.16 7.94 -2.79
C VAL A 92 4.46 9.42 -3.03
N ARG A 93 4.74 10.21 -2.00
CA ARG A 93 5.13 11.63 -2.14
C ARG A 93 6.40 11.79 -2.96
N GLU A 94 7.40 10.96 -2.75
CA GLU A 94 8.66 10.98 -3.50
C GLU A 94 8.44 10.63 -4.99
N GLN A 95 7.48 9.75 -5.28
CA GLN A 95 7.14 9.31 -6.61
C GLN A 95 5.81 9.90 -7.12
N ALA A 96 5.38 11.02 -6.57
CA ALA A 96 4.05 11.56 -6.82
C ALA A 96 3.73 11.82 -8.30
N SER A 97 4.71 12.28 -9.09
CA SER A 97 4.57 12.53 -10.53
C SER A 97 4.32 11.25 -11.35
N ARG A 98 4.66 10.08 -10.82
CA ARG A 98 4.39 8.79 -11.47
C ARG A 98 2.93 8.38 -11.32
N PHE A 99 2.29 8.73 -10.22
CA PHE A 99 0.97 8.22 -9.86
C PHE A 99 -0.14 9.26 -9.98
N PHE A 100 0.17 10.54 -9.78
CA PHE A 100 -0.83 11.60 -9.72
C PHE A 100 -0.53 12.70 -10.74
N LEU A 101 -1.58 13.20 -11.36
CA LEU A 101 -1.48 14.36 -12.21
C LEU A 101 -1.13 15.58 -11.34
N LYS A 102 -0.05 16.27 -11.71
CA LYS A 102 0.43 17.47 -11.04
C LYS A 102 0.38 18.64 -12.01
N ASP A 103 -0.62 19.44 -11.91
CA ASP A 103 -0.70 20.71 -12.65
C ASP A 103 0.04 21.84 -11.90
N GLY A 104 1.20 21.53 -11.30
CA GLY A 104 1.96 22.48 -10.48
C GLY A 104 1.42 22.72 -9.07
N VAL A 105 0.23 22.17 -8.72
CA VAL A 105 -0.38 22.34 -7.40
C VAL A 105 0.28 21.40 -6.39
N PRO A 106 0.69 21.90 -5.20
CA PRO A 106 1.23 21.05 -4.16
C PRO A 106 0.15 20.09 -3.62
N LEU A 107 0.56 18.82 -3.41
CA LEU A 107 -0.33 17.75 -2.97
C LEU A 107 0.04 17.24 -1.57
N LEU A 108 -1.00 16.94 -0.78
CA LEU A 108 -0.90 16.24 0.51
C LEU A 108 -1.37 14.80 0.33
N PHE A 109 -0.64 13.85 0.89
CA PHE A 109 -0.88 12.42 0.70
C PHE A 109 -1.33 11.73 1.97
N SER A 110 -2.22 10.77 1.80
CA SER A 110 -2.66 9.83 2.80
C SER A 110 -2.87 8.46 2.14
N GLY A 111 -2.63 7.37 2.84
CA GLY A 111 -2.77 6.06 2.22
C GLY A 111 -3.06 4.96 3.23
N ALA A 112 -3.68 3.89 2.74
CA ALA A 112 -3.92 2.66 3.47
C ALA A 112 -3.60 1.46 2.59
N ARG A 113 -3.12 0.40 3.20
CA ARG A 113 -2.86 -0.85 2.51
C ARG A 113 -4.15 -1.40 1.91
N ALA A 114 -4.08 -1.88 0.69
CA ALA A 114 -5.14 -2.62 0.04
C ALA A 114 -5.08 -4.11 0.43
N ALA A 115 -5.98 -4.93 -0.11
CA ALA A 115 -6.02 -6.37 0.14
C ALA A 115 -4.71 -7.07 -0.28
N SER A 116 -4.08 -6.61 -1.36
CA SER A 116 -2.76 -7.12 -1.78
C SER A 116 -1.63 -6.51 -0.94
N PRO A 117 -0.60 -7.30 -0.55
CA PRO A 117 0.54 -6.81 0.22
C PRO A 117 1.44 -5.82 -0.52
N THR A 118 1.36 -5.73 -1.83
CA THR A 118 2.15 -4.82 -2.67
C THR A 118 1.34 -3.65 -3.20
N SER A 119 0.08 -3.49 -2.77
CA SER A 119 -0.77 -2.39 -3.23
C SER A 119 -1.36 -1.61 -2.06
N ALA A 120 -1.62 -0.33 -2.31
CA ALA A 120 -2.25 0.57 -1.34
C ALA A 120 -3.24 1.51 -2.03
N TRP A 121 -4.32 1.82 -1.34
CA TRP A 121 -5.16 2.95 -1.68
C TRP A 121 -4.50 4.22 -1.21
N VAL A 122 -4.28 5.16 -2.11
CA VAL A 122 -3.64 6.43 -1.81
C VAL A 122 -4.53 7.57 -2.27
N ALA A 123 -4.75 8.50 -1.35
CA ALA A 123 -5.44 9.75 -1.61
C ALA A 123 -4.41 10.89 -1.71
N ALA A 124 -4.51 11.68 -2.77
CA ALA A 124 -3.79 12.92 -2.97
C ALA A 124 -4.78 14.09 -2.93
N PHE A 125 -4.53 15.08 -2.10
CA PHE A 125 -5.38 16.25 -1.90
C PHE A 125 -4.62 17.50 -2.32
N GLU A 126 -5.26 18.42 -3.01
CA GLU A 126 -4.69 19.73 -3.27
C GLU A 126 -4.51 20.51 -1.96
N GLU A 127 -3.27 20.90 -1.67
CA GLU A 127 -2.95 21.63 -0.44
C GLU A 127 -3.71 22.94 -0.29
N PRO A 128 -3.90 23.77 -1.36
CA PRO A 128 -4.68 24.99 -1.25
C PRO A 128 -6.12 24.73 -0.76
N VAL A 129 -6.78 23.71 -1.31
CA VAL A 129 -8.15 23.34 -0.91
C VAL A 129 -8.21 22.93 0.57
N VAL A 130 -7.27 22.10 1.02
CA VAL A 130 -7.20 21.71 2.44
C VAL A 130 -6.93 22.93 3.33
N ARG A 131 -6.10 23.86 2.89
CA ARG A 131 -5.80 25.12 3.60
C ARG A 131 -7.04 25.98 3.75
N ASP A 132 -7.80 26.17 2.67
CA ASP A 132 -9.06 26.94 2.67
C ASP A 132 -10.08 26.37 3.66
N VAL A 133 -10.21 25.04 3.69
CA VAL A 133 -11.11 24.36 4.65
C VAL A 133 -10.65 24.59 6.09
N VAL A 134 -9.35 24.50 6.37
CA VAL A 134 -8.79 24.78 7.69
C VAL A 134 -9.05 26.21 8.11
N GLU A 135 -8.84 27.16 7.21
CA GLU A 135 -9.01 28.58 7.46
C GLU A 135 -10.48 28.91 7.76
N ALA A 136 -11.40 28.46 6.91
CA ALA A 136 -12.84 28.64 7.12
C ALA A 136 -13.34 28.03 8.44
N CYS A 137 -12.86 26.85 8.81
CA CYS A 137 -13.17 26.24 10.09
C CYS A 137 -12.62 27.07 11.26
N ARG A 138 -11.38 27.56 11.15
CA ARG A 138 -10.72 28.36 12.18
C ARG A 138 -11.45 29.67 12.42
N ASP A 139 -11.88 30.37 11.38
CA ASP A 139 -12.61 31.62 11.46
C ASP A 139 -13.93 31.45 12.23
N ARG A 140 -14.47 30.25 12.25
CA ARG A 140 -15.66 29.88 13.04
C ARG A 140 -15.35 29.31 14.43
N GLY A 141 -14.09 29.21 14.81
CA GLY A 141 -13.66 28.57 16.06
C GLY A 141 -13.81 27.04 16.04
N LEU A 142 -13.98 26.46 14.85
CA LEU A 142 -14.06 25.02 14.64
C LEU A 142 -12.67 24.44 14.37
N ARG A 143 -12.48 23.17 14.75
CA ARG A 143 -11.23 22.47 14.50
C ARG A 143 -11.45 21.32 13.55
N LEU A 144 -10.85 21.41 12.37
CA LEU A 144 -10.81 20.31 11.42
C LEU A 144 -10.01 19.14 12.00
N HIS A 145 -10.59 17.95 11.99
CA HIS A 145 -9.97 16.72 12.53
C HIS A 145 -9.45 15.82 11.45
N LEU A 146 -10.21 15.64 10.39
CA LEU A 146 -9.92 14.73 9.28
C LEU A 146 -10.31 15.38 7.96
N VAL A 147 -9.54 15.08 6.92
CA VAL A 147 -9.90 15.31 5.52
C VAL A 147 -9.84 13.97 4.82
N THR A 148 -10.89 13.59 4.12
CA THR A 148 -11.01 12.30 3.42
C THR A 148 -11.50 12.52 1.99
N PRO A 149 -11.19 11.64 1.03
CA PRO A 149 -11.83 11.71 -0.28
C PRO A 149 -13.33 11.44 -0.17
N THR A 150 -14.14 12.09 -1.00
CA THR A 150 -15.59 11.82 -1.07
C THR A 150 -15.88 10.33 -1.30
N ALA A 151 -15.07 9.64 -2.10
CA ALA A 151 -15.21 8.19 -2.30
C ALA A 151 -15.18 7.38 -0.99
N VAL A 152 -14.36 7.77 -0.02
CA VAL A 152 -14.32 7.11 1.29
C VAL A 152 -15.49 7.56 2.17
N ALA A 153 -15.88 8.82 2.11
CA ALA A 153 -17.01 9.32 2.89
C ALA A 153 -18.34 8.67 2.48
N LEU A 154 -18.58 8.52 1.18
CA LEU A 154 -19.80 7.91 0.64
C LEU A 154 -20.04 6.48 1.10
N GLN A 155 -18.98 5.70 1.35
CA GLN A 155 -19.08 4.36 1.93
C GLN A 155 -19.85 4.35 3.27
N PHE A 156 -19.71 5.41 4.06
CA PHE A 156 -20.37 5.53 5.35
C PHE A 156 -21.75 6.21 5.25
N ALA A 157 -22.06 6.81 4.10
CA ALA A 157 -23.36 7.44 3.86
C ALA A 157 -24.45 6.43 3.48
N THR A 158 -24.07 5.41 2.72
CA THR A 158 -24.99 4.40 2.17
C THR A 158 -24.43 3.00 2.37
N PRO A 159 -25.29 1.99 2.66
CA PRO A 159 -24.86 0.58 2.70
C PRO A 159 -24.68 -0.05 1.31
N ALA A 160 -24.91 0.71 0.23
CA ALA A 160 -24.81 0.20 -1.14
C ALA A 160 -23.38 -0.23 -1.47
N GLN A 161 -23.25 -1.36 -2.18
CA GLN A 161 -21.97 -1.86 -2.68
C GLN A 161 -21.43 -1.06 -3.87
N ALA A 162 -22.29 -0.30 -4.55
CA ALA A 162 -21.93 0.59 -5.63
C ALA A 162 -22.64 1.92 -5.47
N VAL A 163 -21.92 3.01 -5.66
CA VAL A 163 -22.42 4.38 -5.57
C VAL A 163 -21.99 5.17 -6.79
N VAL A 164 -22.93 5.88 -7.38
CA VAL A 164 -22.65 6.92 -8.38
C VAL A 164 -22.92 8.26 -7.75
N TRP A 165 -21.97 9.15 -7.76
CA TRP A 165 -22.04 10.48 -7.18
C TRP A 165 -21.59 11.53 -8.19
N HIS A 166 -22.30 12.64 -8.23
CA HIS A 166 -22.07 13.71 -9.20
C HIS A 166 -21.49 14.96 -8.54
N ASP A 167 -20.44 15.52 -9.13
CA ASP A 167 -19.82 16.79 -8.75
C ASP A 167 -19.72 17.71 -9.97
N GLY A 168 -20.79 18.37 -10.28
CA GLY A 168 -20.90 19.22 -11.46
C GLY A 168 -20.86 18.40 -12.75
N ASP A 169 -19.79 18.56 -13.49
CA ASP A 169 -19.54 17.92 -14.78
C ASP A 169 -18.77 16.57 -14.67
N VAL A 170 -18.54 16.11 -13.45
CA VAL A 170 -17.84 14.87 -13.18
C VAL A 170 -18.73 13.89 -12.45
N GLU A 171 -18.76 12.67 -12.92
CA GLU A 171 -19.39 11.52 -12.28
C GLU A 171 -18.32 10.65 -11.64
N LEU A 172 -18.55 10.29 -10.37
CA LEU A 172 -17.70 9.41 -9.59
C LEU A 172 -18.45 8.11 -9.33
N ALA A 173 -18.07 7.04 -10.04
CA ALA A 173 -18.59 5.70 -9.82
C ALA A 173 -17.64 4.91 -8.91
N ILE A 174 -18.16 4.38 -7.81
CA ILE A 174 -17.38 3.68 -6.79
C ILE A 174 -18.03 2.34 -6.53
N THR A 175 -17.22 1.29 -6.45
CA THR A 175 -17.65 0.01 -5.87
C THR A 175 -16.90 -0.24 -4.57
N TYR A 176 -17.56 -0.87 -3.63
CA TYR A 176 -16.98 -1.22 -2.32
C TYR A 176 -16.97 -2.72 -2.14
N ALA A 177 -15.90 -3.25 -1.54
CA ALA A 177 -15.78 -4.62 -1.09
C ALA A 177 -15.12 -4.62 0.30
N ASP A 178 -15.63 -5.45 1.20
CA ASP A 178 -15.08 -5.63 2.55
C ASP A 178 -14.88 -4.31 3.34
N GLY A 179 -15.77 -3.35 3.11
CA GLY A 179 -15.69 -2.07 3.80
C GLY A 179 -14.54 -1.17 3.32
N ALA A 180 -14.09 -1.32 2.08
CA ALA A 180 -13.10 -0.46 1.45
C ALA A 180 -13.47 -0.19 -0.02
N PRO A 181 -13.00 0.90 -0.63
CA PRO A 181 -13.14 1.09 -2.06
C PRO A 181 -12.48 -0.07 -2.82
N ALA A 182 -13.21 -0.72 -3.73
CA ALA A 182 -12.69 -1.77 -4.61
C ALA A 182 -12.32 -1.19 -5.98
N SER A 183 -13.17 -0.32 -6.53
CA SER A 183 -12.83 0.46 -7.72
C SER A 183 -13.36 1.87 -7.62
N VAL A 184 -12.65 2.80 -8.25
CA VAL A 184 -13.04 4.21 -8.36
C VAL A 184 -12.84 4.62 -9.81
N ARG A 185 -13.91 5.10 -10.45
CA ARG A 185 -13.89 5.58 -11.83
C ARG A 185 -14.43 6.99 -11.89
N LEU A 186 -13.77 7.81 -12.68
CA LEU A 186 -14.20 9.17 -12.99
C LEU A 186 -14.60 9.21 -14.46
N SER A 187 -15.76 9.76 -14.74
CA SER A 187 -16.27 9.98 -16.09
C SER A 187 -16.90 11.36 -16.19
N PRO A 188 -16.99 11.95 -17.39
CA PRO A 188 -17.80 13.13 -17.58
C PRO A 188 -19.25 12.82 -17.20
N SER A 189 -19.90 13.73 -16.48
CA SER A 189 -21.29 13.57 -16.11
C SER A 189 -22.18 13.82 -17.33
N ASN A 190 -23.00 12.82 -17.68
CA ASN A 190 -24.08 13.03 -18.62
C ASN A 190 -25.19 13.75 -17.87
N GLU A 191 -25.46 15.00 -18.19
CA GLU A 191 -26.59 15.78 -17.65
C GLU A 191 -27.90 15.02 -17.91
N GLY A 192 -28.43 14.33 -16.90
CA GLY A 192 -29.68 13.56 -17.02
C GLY A 192 -29.80 12.39 -16.05
N ALA A 193 -28.76 12.00 -15.36
CA ALA A 193 -28.84 10.92 -14.38
C ALA A 193 -29.69 11.37 -13.17
N GLN A 194 -30.84 10.75 -12.96
CA GLN A 194 -31.70 11.01 -11.79
C GLN A 194 -31.00 10.55 -10.52
N PRO A 195 -31.07 11.35 -9.44
CA PRO A 195 -30.52 10.96 -8.15
C PRO A 195 -31.25 9.72 -7.62
N LEU A 196 -30.50 8.79 -7.02
CA LEU A 196 -31.01 7.55 -6.44
C LEU A 196 -32.09 7.84 -5.37
N PRO A 197 -33.29 7.24 -5.47
CA PRO A 197 -34.41 7.52 -4.58
C PRO A 197 -34.21 7.09 -3.11
N GLU A 198 -33.29 6.19 -2.82
CA GLU A 198 -33.01 5.65 -1.48
C GLU A 198 -32.42 6.67 -0.50
N VAL A 199 -31.90 7.77 -0.99
CA VAL A 199 -31.19 8.77 -0.19
C VAL A 199 -32.16 9.67 0.59
N ALA A 200 -33.37 9.88 0.08
CA ALA A 200 -34.38 10.73 0.72
C ALA A 200 -34.86 10.19 2.10
N ALA A 201 -34.75 8.86 2.31
CA ALA A 201 -35.18 8.23 3.57
C ALA A 201 -34.22 8.48 4.75
N LEU A 202 -32.99 8.94 4.49
CA LEU A 202 -31.96 9.13 5.53
C LEU A 202 -32.07 10.47 6.28
N PHE A 203 -32.72 11.48 5.71
CA PHE A 203 -32.65 12.87 6.20
C PHE A 203 -33.93 13.47 6.74
N GLY A 204 -35.05 12.76 6.67
CA GLY A 204 -36.33 13.29 7.13
C GLY A 204 -36.75 14.57 6.38
N PRO A 205 -37.63 15.44 6.95
CA PRO A 205 -38.19 16.60 6.27
C PRO A 205 -37.27 17.82 6.14
N ILE A 206 -35.95 17.65 6.26
CA ILE A 206 -35.00 18.74 6.01
C ILE A 206 -35.00 19.02 4.50
N ALA A 207 -35.44 20.21 4.13
CA ALA A 207 -35.76 20.67 2.77
C ALA A 207 -34.57 20.86 1.82
N VAL A 208 -33.51 20.10 1.96
CA VAL A 208 -32.31 20.08 1.08
C VAL A 208 -32.32 18.75 0.35
N ARG A 209 -32.03 18.76 -0.95
CA ARG A 209 -31.92 17.51 -1.74
C ARG A 209 -30.92 16.57 -1.07
N ALA A 210 -31.40 15.42 -0.63
CA ALA A 210 -30.57 14.47 0.15
C ALA A 210 -29.30 14.05 -0.60
N ALA A 211 -29.36 13.99 -1.92
CA ALA A 211 -28.21 13.74 -2.78
C ALA A 211 -27.07 14.77 -2.59
N ASP A 212 -27.43 16.02 -2.34
CA ASP A 212 -26.50 17.14 -2.19
C ASP A 212 -25.72 17.11 -0.85
N LEU A 213 -26.11 16.24 0.06
CA LEU A 213 -25.55 16.14 1.41
C LEU A 213 -24.87 14.81 1.69
N LEU A 214 -24.88 13.87 0.73
CA LEU A 214 -24.35 12.52 0.94
C LEU A 214 -22.90 12.51 1.38
N ASP A 215 -22.07 13.30 0.75
CA ASP A 215 -20.65 13.42 1.05
C ASP A 215 -20.44 13.98 2.48
N ALA A 216 -21.15 15.05 2.83
CA ALA A 216 -21.10 15.64 4.17
C ALA A 216 -21.68 14.70 5.23
N ALA A 217 -22.78 14.00 4.94
CA ALA A 217 -23.36 13.02 5.85
C ALA A 217 -22.43 11.83 6.08
N GLY A 218 -21.85 11.29 5.03
CA GLY A 218 -20.83 10.25 5.11
C GLY A 218 -19.62 10.70 5.94
N ALA A 219 -19.15 11.92 5.74
CA ALA A 219 -18.04 12.49 6.51
C ALA A 219 -18.29 12.48 8.02
N THR A 220 -19.55 12.69 8.47
CA THR A 220 -19.87 12.62 9.92
C THR A 220 -19.60 11.25 10.53
N ARG A 221 -19.64 10.18 9.74
CA ARG A 221 -19.50 8.79 10.17
C ARG A 221 -18.06 8.26 10.03
N VAL A 222 -17.22 8.96 9.28
CA VAL A 222 -15.81 8.54 9.10
C VAL A 222 -15.12 8.42 10.45
N SER A 223 -14.48 7.27 10.69
CA SER A 223 -13.76 6.99 11.92
C SER A 223 -12.49 7.86 12.01
N ARG A 224 -12.11 8.23 13.23
CA ARG A 224 -10.80 8.85 13.49
C ARG A 224 -9.61 7.95 13.13
N ARG A 225 -9.85 6.64 13.00
CA ARG A 225 -8.82 5.66 12.65
C ARG A 225 -8.71 5.43 11.15
N GLU A 226 -9.59 6.11 10.36
CA GLU A 226 -9.53 5.97 8.92
C GLU A 226 -8.12 6.26 8.38
N ALA A 227 -7.57 5.29 7.68
CA ALA A 227 -6.20 5.35 7.22
C ALA A 227 -6.05 6.20 5.94
N ILE A 228 -7.11 6.25 5.11
CA ILE A 228 -7.15 7.05 3.88
C ILE A 228 -7.62 8.50 4.17
N ALA A 229 -7.31 9.02 5.34
CA ALA A 229 -7.66 10.39 5.72
C ALA A 229 -6.44 11.16 6.23
N LEU A 230 -6.32 12.42 5.84
CA LEU A 230 -5.35 13.33 6.43
C LEU A 230 -5.78 13.67 7.85
N ARG A 231 -4.91 13.44 8.81
CA ARG A 231 -5.15 13.79 10.22
C ARG A 231 -4.69 15.20 10.51
N GLY A 232 -5.27 15.81 11.54
CA GLY A 232 -5.02 17.20 11.91
C GLY A 232 -3.55 17.60 12.18
N GLN A 233 -2.61 16.68 12.22
CA GLN A 233 -1.18 17.01 12.24
C GLN A 233 -0.66 17.45 10.87
N ALA A 234 -1.03 16.78 9.78
CA ALA A 234 -0.69 17.20 8.42
C ALA A 234 -1.32 18.56 8.09
N VAL A 235 -2.54 18.79 8.62
CA VAL A 235 -3.26 20.06 8.48
C VAL A 235 -2.61 21.21 9.29
N ARG A 236 -1.84 20.91 10.35
CA ARG A 236 -1.15 21.93 11.16
C ARG A 236 0.11 22.49 10.49
N LEU A 237 0.70 21.78 9.57
CA LEU A 237 1.93 22.22 8.86
C LEU A 237 1.67 23.40 7.91
N THR A 238 0.39 23.65 7.56
CA THR A 238 -0.01 24.76 6.70
C THR A 238 -0.28 26.07 7.46
N THR A 239 -0.13 26.10 8.79
CA THR A 239 -0.44 27.29 9.60
C THR A 239 0.82 28.05 9.98
N ASP A 240 0.96 29.22 9.39
CA ASP A 240 1.99 30.24 9.64
C ASP A 240 2.15 30.54 11.15
N PRO A 241 3.38 30.44 11.71
CA PRO A 241 3.62 30.65 13.14
C PRO A 241 3.50 32.11 13.59
N SER A 242 3.30 33.07 12.68
CA SER A 242 3.41 34.51 13.00
C SER A 242 2.26 35.10 13.81
N ARG A 243 1.06 34.47 13.83
CA ARG A 243 -0.13 35.02 14.55
C ARG A 243 -0.31 34.59 16.02
N ARG A 244 0.60 33.78 16.56
CA ARG A 244 0.46 33.29 17.94
C ARG A 244 0.91 34.27 19.04
N ARG A 245 1.41 35.45 18.69
CA ARG A 245 2.08 36.36 19.66
C ARG A 245 1.17 37.43 20.31
N VAL A 246 -0.06 37.62 19.90
CA VAL A 246 -0.86 38.80 20.34
C VAL A 246 -1.94 38.53 21.41
N ALA A 247 -2.25 37.28 21.75
CA ALA A 247 -3.41 36.98 22.64
C ALA A 247 -3.07 36.48 24.06
N VAL A 248 -1.80 36.47 24.48
CA VAL A 248 -1.40 35.78 25.74
C VAL A 248 -0.78 36.71 26.82
N SER A 249 -0.79 38.01 26.65
CA SER A 249 -0.11 38.91 27.60
C SER A 249 -0.88 39.25 28.89
N GLY A 250 -2.08 38.70 29.13
CA GLY A 250 -2.94 39.14 30.26
C GLY A 250 -3.13 38.14 31.42
N ALA A 251 -2.71 36.89 31.32
CA ALA A 251 -3.07 35.86 32.34
C ALA A 251 -1.91 35.14 33.00
N ILE A 252 -0.66 35.62 32.87
CA ILE A 252 0.54 34.80 33.17
C ILE A 252 1.13 35.04 34.56
N SER A 253 0.73 36.08 35.28
CA SER A 253 1.47 36.45 36.52
C SER A 253 1.22 35.58 37.76
N VAL A 254 0.16 34.81 37.84
CA VAL A 254 -0.14 34.00 39.05
C VAL A 254 0.23 32.51 38.88
N THR A 255 0.19 32.00 37.65
CA THR A 255 0.51 30.58 37.39
C THR A 255 2.00 30.30 37.29
N ALA A 256 2.83 31.32 37.10
CA ALA A 256 4.27 31.17 36.93
C ALA A 256 4.97 30.75 38.24
N ILE A 257 4.50 31.19 39.41
CA ILE A 257 5.13 30.87 40.69
C ILE A 257 4.88 29.43 41.11
N VAL A 258 3.69 28.90 40.89
CA VAL A 258 3.35 27.48 41.19
C VAL A 258 4.07 26.51 40.24
N LEU A 259 4.21 26.91 38.97
CA LEU A 259 4.92 26.10 37.95
C LEU A 259 6.45 26.09 38.22
N ALA A 260 7.04 27.17 38.73
CA ALA A 260 8.46 27.22 39.03
C ALA A 260 8.87 26.27 40.19
N LEU A 261 7.97 26.01 41.15
CA LEU A 261 8.22 25.06 42.24
C LEU A 261 7.98 23.59 41.82
N LEU A 262 7.12 23.31 40.83
CA LEU A 262 6.87 21.96 40.33
C LEU A 262 7.75 21.59 39.14
N ALA A 263 8.36 22.56 38.48
CA ALA A 263 9.18 22.36 37.28
C ALA A 263 10.34 21.34 37.47
N PRO A 264 11.14 21.39 38.56
CA PRO A 264 12.25 20.44 38.72
C PRO A 264 11.75 19.00 38.96
N LEU A 265 10.61 18.83 39.62
CA LEU A 265 10.06 17.50 39.90
C LEU A 265 9.47 16.86 38.60
N VAL A 266 8.78 17.65 37.79
CA VAL A 266 8.23 17.21 36.50
C VAL A 266 9.35 17.04 35.47
N ALA A 267 10.38 17.90 35.49
CA ALA A 267 11.55 17.76 34.61
C ALA A 267 12.34 16.48 34.91
N SER A 268 12.58 16.16 36.20
CA SER A 268 13.27 14.91 36.56
C SER A 268 12.48 13.64 36.18
N MET A 269 11.15 13.67 36.31
CA MET A 269 10.31 12.57 35.84
C MET A 269 10.26 12.46 34.31
N ARG A 270 10.23 13.58 33.57
CA ARG A 270 10.28 13.58 32.12
C ARG A 270 11.63 13.09 31.58
N VAL A 271 12.75 13.53 32.21
CA VAL A 271 14.09 13.07 31.84
C VAL A 271 14.23 11.57 32.09
N LYS A 272 13.77 11.06 33.25
CA LYS A 272 13.78 9.61 33.51
C LYS A 272 12.87 8.80 32.56
N ARG A 273 11.71 9.35 32.16
CA ARG A 273 10.83 8.69 31.19
C ARG A 273 11.38 8.75 29.78
N SER A 274 11.99 9.87 29.38
CA SER A 274 12.61 9.98 28.04
C SER A 274 13.88 9.13 27.95
N ALA A 275 14.67 9.03 29.01
CA ALA A 275 15.83 8.14 29.06
C ALA A 275 15.40 6.67 28.94
N ARG A 276 14.38 6.22 29.70
CA ARG A 276 13.85 4.86 29.57
C ARG A 276 13.22 4.58 28.20
N ALA A 277 12.55 5.57 27.59
CA ALA A 277 12.02 5.44 26.24
C ALA A 277 13.13 5.38 25.17
N HIS A 278 14.23 6.15 25.38
CA HIS A 278 15.40 6.09 24.51
C HIS A 278 16.12 4.75 24.64
N ASP A 279 16.33 4.26 25.87
CA ASP A 279 16.95 2.95 26.10
C ASP A 279 16.11 1.82 25.49
N ALA A 280 14.79 1.86 25.66
CA ALA A 280 13.90 0.88 25.03
C ALA A 280 13.93 0.96 23.49
N ALA A 281 14.02 2.16 22.92
CA ALA A 281 14.14 2.36 21.48
C ALA A 281 15.51 1.88 20.96
N VAL A 282 16.60 2.19 21.65
CA VAL A 282 17.95 1.72 21.29
C VAL A 282 18.01 0.20 21.39
N HIS A 283 17.49 -0.42 22.46
CA HIS A 283 17.44 -1.88 22.59
C HIS A 283 16.56 -2.55 21.52
N SER A 284 15.51 -1.88 21.07
CA SER A 284 14.68 -2.39 19.95
C SER A 284 15.41 -2.32 18.62
N LEU A 285 16.18 -1.25 18.38
CA LEU A 285 16.99 -1.09 17.18
C LEU A 285 18.16 -2.08 17.15
N VAL A 286 18.85 -2.29 18.29
CA VAL A 286 19.92 -3.28 18.40
C VAL A 286 19.40 -4.69 18.12
N ARG A 287 18.25 -5.07 18.69
CA ARG A 287 17.64 -6.38 18.41
C ARG A 287 17.22 -6.55 16.95
N ARG A 288 16.76 -5.47 16.28
CA ARG A 288 16.46 -5.52 14.84
C ARG A 288 17.74 -5.66 14.01
N ALA A 289 18.76 -4.87 14.35
CA ALA A 289 20.05 -4.96 13.67
C ALA A 289 20.69 -6.37 13.81
N ASP A 290 20.59 -6.99 15.01
CA ASP A 290 21.03 -8.36 15.23
C ASP A 290 20.20 -9.38 14.44
N GLY A 291 18.88 -9.15 14.31
CA GLY A 291 18.00 -9.96 13.47
C GLY A 291 18.35 -9.86 11.99
N ASP A 292 18.57 -8.65 11.51
CA ASP A 292 18.92 -8.39 10.12
C ASP A 292 20.33 -8.93 9.79
N ALA A 293 21.29 -8.81 10.73
CA ALA A 293 22.63 -9.37 10.57
C ALA A 293 22.61 -10.91 10.48
N ARG A 294 21.77 -11.58 11.29
CA ARG A 294 21.59 -13.04 11.20
C ARG A 294 20.89 -13.45 9.90
N ALA A 295 19.89 -12.70 9.46
CA ALA A 295 19.21 -12.94 8.20
C ALA A 295 20.19 -12.80 7.01
N LEU A 296 21.07 -11.79 7.05
CA LEU A 296 22.09 -11.57 6.05
C LEU A 296 23.14 -12.71 6.05
N ALA A 297 23.58 -13.15 7.24
CA ALA A 297 24.50 -14.27 7.38
C ALA A 297 23.91 -15.56 6.80
N ASN A 298 22.63 -15.86 7.12
CA ASN A 298 21.94 -17.02 6.58
C ASN A 298 21.76 -16.93 5.05
N ALA A 299 21.47 -15.73 4.53
CA ALA A 299 21.35 -15.51 3.08
C ALA A 299 22.71 -15.67 2.36
N THR A 300 23.81 -15.19 2.96
CA THR A 300 25.15 -15.37 2.38
C THR A 300 25.58 -16.83 2.42
N GLU A 301 25.25 -17.58 3.46
CA GLU A 301 25.52 -19.01 3.56
C GLU A 301 24.70 -19.80 2.53
N ALA A 302 23.43 -19.44 2.34
CA ALA A 302 22.58 -20.04 1.31
C ALA A 302 23.11 -19.74 -0.11
N LEU A 303 23.58 -18.52 -0.37
CA LEU A 303 24.20 -18.14 -1.64
C LEU A 303 25.52 -18.87 -1.85
N ALA A 304 26.36 -19.04 -0.81
CA ALA A 304 27.59 -19.79 -0.88
C ALA A 304 27.31 -21.27 -1.20
N THR A 305 26.28 -21.84 -0.60
CA THR A 305 25.84 -23.22 -0.87
C THR A 305 25.34 -23.36 -2.31
N LEU A 306 24.56 -22.41 -2.81
CA LEU A 306 24.10 -22.37 -4.20
C LEU A 306 25.27 -22.17 -5.18
N ALA A 307 26.25 -21.33 -4.84
CA ALA A 307 27.43 -21.10 -5.66
C ALA A 307 28.29 -22.36 -5.73
N SER A 308 28.51 -23.07 -4.61
CA SER A 308 29.19 -24.35 -4.59
C SER A 308 28.46 -25.41 -5.42
N PHE A 309 27.14 -25.42 -5.36
CA PHE A 309 26.30 -26.34 -6.16
C PHE A 309 26.36 -26.05 -7.65
N THR A 310 26.46 -24.77 -8.05
CA THR A 310 26.58 -24.36 -9.46
C THR A 310 28.01 -24.55 -10.00
N GLN A 311 29.04 -24.37 -9.18
CA GLN A 311 30.42 -24.59 -9.57
C GLN A 311 30.76 -26.09 -9.70
N SER A 312 30.14 -26.94 -8.90
CA SER A 312 30.34 -28.41 -8.98
C SER A 312 29.56 -29.05 -10.14
N ARG A 313 28.64 -28.38 -10.77
CA ARG A 313 27.94 -28.88 -11.97
C ARG A 313 28.79 -28.56 -13.22
N ARG A 314 29.58 -29.49 -13.70
CA ARG A 314 29.93 -29.49 -15.12
C ARG A 314 28.64 -29.38 -15.91
N SER A 315 28.60 -28.45 -16.84
CA SER A 315 27.39 -28.24 -17.65
C SER A 315 26.97 -29.60 -18.24
N PHE A 316 25.80 -30.07 -17.85
CA PHE A 316 25.20 -31.33 -18.33
C PHE A 316 25.18 -31.39 -19.85
N THR A 317 25.03 -30.21 -20.48
CA THR A 317 25.15 -30.03 -21.93
C THR A 317 26.53 -30.33 -22.50
N LEU A 318 27.57 -29.96 -21.76
CA LEU A 318 28.96 -30.27 -22.19
C LEU A 318 29.23 -31.76 -22.11
N LEU A 319 28.81 -32.43 -21.05
CA LEU A 319 28.91 -33.86 -20.89
C LEU A 319 28.15 -34.63 -21.99
N LEU A 320 26.93 -34.20 -22.26
CA LEU A 320 26.09 -34.76 -23.31
C LEU A 320 26.75 -34.60 -24.67
N ALA A 321 27.34 -33.45 -24.98
CA ALA A 321 28.06 -33.19 -26.23
C ALA A 321 29.32 -34.05 -26.35
N GLN A 322 30.07 -34.26 -25.27
CA GLN A 322 31.25 -35.12 -25.25
C GLN A 322 30.87 -36.59 -25.47
N LEU A 323 29.83 -37.06 -24.79
CA LEU A 323 29.30 -38.42 -24.98
C LEU A 323 28.81 -38.64 -26.41
N THR A 324 28.08 -37.70 -26.97
CA THR A 324 27.58 -37.80 -28.36
C THR A 324 28.71 -37.86 -29.38
N ARG A 325 29.84 -37.17 -29.11
CA ARG A 325 31.02 -37.22 -29.99
C ARG A 325 31.85 -38.47 -29.82
N ALA A 326 31.87 -39.06 -28.60
CA ALA A 326 32.65 -40.22 -28.30
C ALA A 326 32.01 -41.54 -28.77
N LEU A 327 30.67 -41.58 -28.84
CA LEU A 327 29.93 -42.77 -29.27
C LEU A 327 30.28 -43.14 -30.72
N PRO A 328 30.38 -44.45 -31.04
CA PRO A 328 30.65 -44.92 -32.40
C PRO A 328 29.57 -44.49 -33.39
N GLU A 329 29.93 -44.33 -34.65
CA GLU A 329 28.96 -44.05 -35.72
C GLU A 329 27.86 -45.11 -35.76
N GLY A 330 26.62 -44.66 -35.86
CA GLY A 330 25.45 -45.56 -35.82
C GLY A 330 25.00 -45.95 -34.42
N SER A 331 25.58 -45.37 -33.38
CA SER A 331 25.09 -45.51 -32.00
C SER A 331 24.09 -44.42 -31.66
N ALA A 332 23.18 -44.74 -30.76
CA ALA A 332 22.17 -43.75 -30.22
C ALA A 332 22.16 -43.80 -28.69
N LEU A 333 22.22 -42.63 -28.09
CA LEU A 333 22.01 -42.46 -26.65
C LEU A 333 20.51 -42.45 -26.35
N LEU A 334 20.04 -43.40 -25.53
CA LEU A 334 18.63 -43.53 -25.18
C LEU A 334 18.28 -42.79 -23.89
N ALA A 335 19.15 -42.89 -22.88
CA ALA A 335 18.95 -42.26 -21.59
C ALA A 335 20.30 -41.96 -20.93
N LEU A 336 20.36 -40.86 -20.19
CA LEU A 336 21.48 -40.49 -19.33
C LEU A 336 20.86 -40.06 -17.98
N GLN A 337 21.26 -40.75 -16.93
CA GLN A 337 20.90 -40.45 -15.55
C GLN A 337 22.12 -40.25 -14.71
N ILE A 338 22.15 -39.24 -13.87
CA ILE A 338 23.25 -38.93 -12.95
C ILE A 338 22.61 -38.62 -11.61
N ASP A 339 23.02 -39.27 -10.56
CA ASP A 339 22.58 -39.02 -9.20
C ASP A 339 23.36 -37.87 -8.53
N SER A 340 22.91 -37.47 -7.38
CA SER A 340 23.57 -36.40 -6.59
C SER A 340 24.94 -36.83 -6.02
N ALA A 341 25.24 -38.10 -6.00
CA ALA A 341 26.52 -38.66 -5.54
C ALA A 341 27.57 -38.74 -6.67
N GLY A 342 27.20 -38.36 -7.89
CA GLY A 342 28.10 -38.40 -9.04
C GLY A 342 28.17 -39.78 -9.71
N THR A 343 27.31 -40.73 -9.35
CA THR A 343 27.16 -42.00 -10.06
C THR A 343 26.18 -41.81 -11.22
N GLY A 344 26.59 -42.16 -12.40
CA GLY A 344 25.75 -42.04 -13.59
C GLY A 344 25.50 -43.37 -14.28
N SER A 345 24.44 -43.43 -15.08
CA SER A 345 24.17 -44.55 -15.98
C SER A 345 23.75 -44.04 -17.35
N ILE A 346 24.21 -44.69 -18.36
CA ILE A 346 23.92 -44.44 -19.78
C ILE A 346 23.23 -45.68 -20.34
N ALA A 347 22.11 -45.52 -20.97
CA ALA A 347 21.53 -46.54 -21.84
C ALA A 347 21.77 -46.14 -23.31
N ALA A 348 22.45 -47.00 -24.06
CA ALA A 348 22.77 -46.71 -25.44
C ALA A 348 22.53 -47.92 -26.35
N LEU A 349 22.28 -47.68 -27.62
CA LEU A 349 22.29 -48.63 -28.70
C LEU A 349 23.61 -48.45 -29.49
N GLY A 350 24.29 -49.52 -29.78
CA GLY A 350 25.50 -49.46 -30.58
C GLY A 350 25.77 -50.75 -31.35
N PRO A 351 26.71 -50.71 -32.32
CA PRO A 351 26.99 -51.87 -33.13
C PRO A 351 27.53 -53.07 -32.29
N HIS A 352 28.28 -52.80 -31.22
CA HIS A 352 28.78 -53.74 -30.26
C HIS A 352 28.78 -53.10 -28.86
N ALA A 353 28.34 -53.83 -27.84
CA ALA A 353 28.32 -53.35 -26.47
C ALA A 353 29.71 -52.90 -25.97
N ALA A 354 30.78 -53.60 -26.28
CA ALA A 354 32.15 -53.25 -25.92
C ALA A 354 32.59 -51.90 -26.49
N ALA A 355 32.20 -51.59 -27.71
CA ALA A 355 32.54 -50.31 -28.36
C ALA A 355 31.86 -49.11 -27.71
N VAL A 356 30.70 -49.32 -27.09
CA VAL A 356 30.00 -48.28 -26.31
C VAL A 356 30.72 -48.04 -24.97
N VAL A 357 31.19 -49.09 -24.29
CA VAL A 357 31.96 -48.99 -23.04
C VAL A 357 33.28 -48.28 -23.28
N ASP A 358 34.04 -48.68 -24.32
CA ASP A 358 35.30 -48.01 -24.71
C ASP A 358 35.08 -46.52 -25.09
N ALA A 359 33.95 -46.22 -25.66
CA ALA A 359 33.58 -44.83 -25.95
C ALA A 359 33.35 -44.02 -24.68
N VAL A 360 32.63 -44.57 -23.69
CA VAL A 360 32.37 -43.93 -22.41
C VAL A 360 33.68 -43.76 -21.62
N GLU A 361 34.60 -44.72 -21.66
CA GLU A 361 35.91 -44.65 -21.00
C GLU A 361 36.80 -43.51 -21.56
N ARG A 362 36.66 -43.21 -22.83
CA ARG A 362 37.38 -42.10 -23.48
C ARG A 362 36.86 -40.72 -23.16
N VAL A 363 35.69 -40.60 -22.53
CA VAL A 363 35.14 -39.29 -22.17
C VAL A 363 35.84 -38.74 -20.93
N PRO A 364 36.48 -37.55 -21.01
CA PRO A 364 37.20 -36.99 -19.88
C PRO A 364 36.25 -36.73 -18.69
N GLY A 365 36.63 -37.20 -17.50
CA GLY A 365 35.84 -37.01 -16.27
C GLY A 365 34.79 -38.08 -16.01
N LEU A 366 34.74 -39.15 -16.82
CA LEU A 366 34.06 -40.40 -16.50
C LEU A 366 35.08 -41.47 -16.09
N ALA A 367 34.77 -42.17 -15.04
CA ALA A 367 35.67 -43.24 -14.53
C ALA A 367 34.86 -44.51 -14.30
N SER A 368 35.60 -45.64 -14.43
CA SER A 368 35.12 -46.99 -14.11
C SER A 368 33.82 -47.36 -14.83
N PRO A 369 33.73 -47.25 -16.18
CA PRO A 369 32.55 -47.68 -16.88
C PRO A 369 32.36 -49.19 -16.75
N GLU A 370 31.18 -49.61 -16.30
CA GLU A 370 30.80 -50.98 -16.06
C GLU A 370 29.45 -51.29 -16.71
N ILE A 371 29.32 -52.42 -17.39
CA ILE A 371 28.06 -52.86 -17.95
C ILE A 371 27.15 -53.35 -16.82
N VAL A 372 25.97 -52.78 -16.75
CA VAL A 372 24.97 -53.18 -15.76
C VAL A 372 23.76 -53.78 -16.45
N GLY A 373 23.49 -55.02 -16.14
CA GLY A 373 22.35 -55.76 -16.68
C GLY A 373 22.68 -56.52 -18.00
N PRO A 374 21.68 -57.17 -18.56
CA PRO A 374 21.86 -57.95 -19.78
C PRO A 374 22.03 -57.06 -21.01
N VAL A 375 22.95 -57.43 -21.89
CA VAL A 375 23.04 -56.84 -23.23
C VAL A 375 21.96 -57.47 -24.08
N THR A 376 21.06 -56.68 -24.62
CA THR A 376 19.96 -57.15 -25.47
C THR A 376 20.16 -56.66 -26.88
N ARG A 377 19.86 -57.56 -27.86
CA ARG A 377 20.02 -57.22 -29.27
C ARG A 377 18.67 -56.73 -29.82
N GLU A 378 18.66 -55.51 -30.33
CA GLU A 378 17.48 -54.85 -30.91
C GLU A 378 17.71 -54.53 -32.38
N THR A 379 16.65 -54.59 -33.18
CA THR A 379 16.71 -54.16 -34.58
C THR A 379 16.22 -52.72 -34.66
N ALA A 380 17.12 -51.76 -34.93
CA ALA A 380 16.78 -50.38 -35.13
C ALA A 380 17.29 -49.90 -36.51
N ALA A 381 16.46 -49.22 -37.26
CA ALA A 381 16.76 -48.73 -38.62
C ALA A 381 17.27 -49.80 -39.59
N GLY A 382 16.79 -51.06 -39.46
CA GLY A 382 17.21 -52.20 -40.32
C GLY A 382 18.56 -52.77 -39.97
N LYS A 383 19.22 -52.34 -38.88
CA LYS A 383 20.50 -52.87 -38.38
C LYS A 383 20.28 -53.52 -37.02
N GLN A 384 21.01 -54.60 -36.78
CA GLN A 384 21.06 -55.20 -35.44
C GLN A 384 22.05 -54.42 -34.59
N LEU A 385 21.57 -53.87 -33.48
CA LEU A 385 22.33 -53.08 -32.51
C LEU A 385 22.22 -53.72 -31.13
N ASP A 386 23.27 -53.64 -30.35
CA ASP A 386 23.28 -54.09 -28.97
C ASP A 386 22.83 -52.94 -28.09
N ARG A 387 21.79 -53.18 -27.27
CA ARG A 387 21.36 -52.27 -26.21
C ARG A 387 22.15 -52.61 -24.95
N VAL A 388 22.85 -51.61 -24.45
CA VAL A 388 23.71 -51.75 -23.27
C VAL A 388 23.42 -50.60 -22.28
N THR A 389 23.42 -50.93 -21.00
CA THR A 389 23.46 -49.96 -19.92
C THR A 389 24.82 -49.95 -19.27
N VAL A 390 25.49 -48.81 -19.28
CA VAL A 390 26.80 -48.61 -18.70
C VAL A 390 26.69 -47.69 -17.50
N ARG A 391 27.18 -48.15 -16.36
CA ARG A 391 27.31 -47.32 -15.14
C ARG A 391 28.70 -46.71 -15.14
N PHE A 392 28.83 -45.49 -14.63
CA PHE A 392 30.12 -44.79 -14.52
C PHE A 392 30.08 -43.87 -13.29
N HIS A 393 31.25 -43.38 -12.90
CA HIS A 393 31.40 -42.37 -11.87
C HIS A 393 31.96 -41.07 -12.48
N LEU A 394 31.39 -39.92 -12.06
CA LEU A 394 31.95 -38.63 -12.41
C LEU A 394 33.17 -38.34 -11.52
N VAL A 395 34.30 -38.13 -12.13
CA VAL A 395 35.48 -37.62 -11.44
C VAL A 395 35.41 -36.12 -11.43
N LEU A 396 35.02 -35.55 -10.26
CA LEU A 396 35.05 -34.11 -10.04
C LEU A 396 36.52 -33.69 -9.97
N GLU A 397 37.05 -33.06 -11.03
CA GLU A 397 38.36 -32.39 -11.02
C GLU A 397 38.29 -31.22 -10.03
N GLY A 398 38.71 -31.41 -8.77
CA GLY A 398 38.71 -30.36 -7.76
C GLY A 398 39.02 -30.83 -6.34
N ALA A 399 39.27 -32.11 -6.12
CA ALA A 399 39.75 -32.60 -4.83
C ALA A 399 41.29 -32.80 -4.89
N ARG A 400 42.04 -31.70 -4.96
CA ARG A 400 43.44 -31.63 -4.53
C ARG A 400 43.64 -30.41 -3.68
#